data_e65570420680206eda1e41184a772f00
#
_entry.id   e65570420680206eda1e41184a772f00
#
_cell.length_a   1.000
_cell.length_b   1.000
_cell.length_c   1.000
_cell.angle_alpha   90.00
_cell.angle_beta   90.00
_cell.angle_gamma   90.00
#
_symmetry.space_group_name_H-M   'P 1'
#
loop_
_entity.id
_entity.type
_entity.pdbx_description
1 polymer ?
#
loop_
_entity_poly.entity_id
_entity_poly.type
_entity_poly.pdbx_seq_one_letter_code
_entity_poly.pdbx_strand_id
1 'polypeptide(L)'
;MVNPLTMKAEELKDQTEKLAVLWVSGDRDVAEKSCLMYTHAAKRNGWFDEVVLIVWGSSSRLLAEDEALQEKVRAMGKDGVILEAYIACSDQLGVTEELLELGIDVKGMGVPLTTYLKEGYHVLTY
;
A
#
# COMPACT_ATOMS: atom_id res chain seq x y z
N MET A 1 14.51 -28.16 -8.02
CA MET A 1 13.77 -26.93 -8.41
C MET A 1 12.55 -26.75 -7.53
N VAL A 2 12.38 -25.58 -6.99
CA VAL A 2 11.23 -25.29 -6.12
C VAL A 2 9.98 -25.05 -6.97
N ASN A 3 8.85 -25.66 -6.58
CA ASN A 3 7.58 -25.43 -7.25
C ASN A 3 6.99 -24.06 -6.80
N PRO A 4 6.81 -23.10 -7.71
CA PRO A 4 6.29 -21.77 -7.33
C PRO A 4 4.93 -21.81 -6.65
N LEU A 5 4.09 -22.80 -6.93
CA LEU A 5 2.76 -22.92 -6.32
C LEU A 5 2.80 -23.35 -4.86
N THR A 6 3.92 -23.89 -4.39
CA THR A 6 4.07 -24.40 -3.02
C THR A 6 5.22 -23.73 -2.27
N MET A 7 5.86 -22.73 -2.85
CA MET A 7 6.96 -22.01 -2.20
C MET A 7 6.51 -21.34 -0.91
N LYS A 8 7.36 -21.44 0.11
CA LYS A 8 7.17 -20.73 1.37
C LYS A 8 7.80 -19.33 1.30
N ALA A 9 7.45 -18.48 2.26
CA ALA A 9 7.93 -17.10 2.28
C ALA A 9 9.46 -16.99 2.22
N GLU A 10 10.16 -17.86 2.94
CA GLU A 10 11.62 -17.84 3.00
C GLU A 10 12.27 -18.13 1.65
N GLU A 11 11.66 -19.01 0.86
CA GLU A 11 12.13 -19.32 -0.48
C GLU A 11 11.86 -18.20 -1.46
N LEU A 12 10.72 -17.50 -1.30
CA LEU A 12 10.36 -16.36 -2.13
C LEU A 12 11.26 -15.16 -1.90
N LYS A 13 11.75 -14.96 -0.68
CA LYS A 13 12.63 -13.83 -0.35
C LYS A 13 13.88 -13.77 -1.20
N ASP A 14 14.41 -14.90 -1.61
CA ASP A 14 15.61 -14.96 -2.43
C ASP A 14 15.38 -14.46 -3.86
N GLN A 15 14.13 -14.26 -4.26
CA GLN A 15 13.76 -13.96 -5.64
C GLN A 15 13.19 -12.56 -5.85
N THR A 16 12.45 -12.03 -4.86
CA THR A 16 11.84 -10.71 -4.97
C THR A 16 11.81 -10.07 -3.60
N GLU A 17 12.06 -8.78 -3.54
CA GLU A 17 12.36 -8.13 -2.28
C GLU A 17 11.40 -7.02 -1.91
N LYS A 18 10.97 -6.20 -2.86
CA LYS A 18 10.25 -4.96 -2.53
C LYS A 18 9.02 -4.77 -3.39
N LEU A 19 7.93 -4.40 -2.74
CA LEU A 19 6.63 -4.19 -3.37
C LEU A 19 6.09 -2.80 -3.03
N ALA A 20 5.65 -2.08 -4.05
CA ALA A 20 4.89 -0.85 -3.88
C ALA A 20 3.48 -1.08 -4.45
N VAL A 21 2.47 -0.83 -3.63
CA VAL A 21 1.07 -0.98 -4.03
C VAL A 21 0.46 0.41 -4.22
N LEU A 22 0.09 0.72 -5.45
CA LEU A 22 -0.55 1.98 -5.81
C LEU A 22 -2.07 1.79 -5.76
N TRP A 23 -2.69 2.37 -4.73
CA TRP A 23 -4.12 2.25 -4.49
C TRP A 23 -4.84 3.50 -4.99
N VAL A 24 -5.51 3.38 -6.12
CA VAL A 24 -6.19 4.50 -6.80
C VAL A 24 -7.69 4.41 -6.68
N SER A 25 -8.25 3.21 -6.71
CA SER A 25 -9.69 2.98 -6.79
C SER A 25 -10.43 3.49 -5.56
N GLY A 26 -11.55 4.16 -5.81
CA GLY A 26 -12.49 4.54 -4.77
C GLY A 26 -13.55 3.47 -4.49
N ASP A 27 -13.45 2.30 -5.09
CA ASP A 27 -14.36 1.19 -4.86
C ASP A 27 -14.01 0.46 -3.58
N ARG A 28 -14.99 0.35 -2.67
CA ARG A 28 -14.78 -0.25 -1.36
C ARG A 28 -14.44 -1.74 -1.42
N ASP A 29 -15.07 -2.46 -2.33
CA ASP A 29 -14.81 -3.89 -2.46
C ASP A 29 -13.41 -4.16 -3.00
N VAL A 30 -12.96 -3.36 -3.95
CA VAL A 30 -11.57 -3.44 -4.45
C VAL A 30 -10.59 -3.19 -3.30
N ALA A 31 -10.85 -2.17 -2.48
CA ALA A 31 -10.01 -1.85 -1.34
C ALA A 31 -9.94 -3.01 -0.35
N GLU A 32 -11.10 -3.48 0.10
CA GLU A 32 -11.16 -4.48 1.16
C GLU A 32 -10.74 -5.88 0.69
N LYS A 33 -11.24 -6.29 -0.47
CA LYS A 33 -11.14 -7.69 -0.92
C LYS A 33 -9.94 -7.98 -1.82
N SER A 34 -9.26 -6.95 -2.29
CA SER A 34 -8.11 -7.14 -3.16
C SER A 34 -6.90 -6.35 -2.67
N CYS A 35 -6.96 -5.03 -2.73
CA CYS A 35 -5.82 -4.16 -2.47
C CYS A 35 -5.24 -4.32 -1.06
N LEU A 36 -6.03 -4.04 -0.03
CA LEU A 36 -5.53 -4.06 1.35
C LEU A 36 -5.31 -5.49 1.83
N MET A 37 -6.14 -6.42 1.40
CA MET A 37 -5.99 -7.83 1.75
C MET A 37 -4.63 -8.35 1.28
N TYR A 38 -4.31 -8.19 0.01
CA TYR A 38 -3.05 -8.69 -0.53
C TYR A 38 -1.85 -7.96 0.06
N THR A 39 -1.92 -6.63 0.14
CA THR A 39 -0.82 -5.81 0.65
C THR A 39 -0.46 -6.21 2.08
N HIS A 40 -1.46 -6.39 2.94
CA HIS A 40 -1.23 -6.78 4.33
C HIS A 40 -0.65 -8.19 4.42
N ALA A 41 -1.23 -9.13 3.65
CA ALA A 41 -0.74 -10.51 3.62
C ALA A 41 0.69 -10.60 3.13
N ALA A 42 1.06 -9.82 2.12
CA ALA A 42 2.41 -9.80 1.58
C ALA A 42 3.44 -9.42 2.64
N LYS A 43 3.11 -8.45 3.51
CA LYS A 43 4.01 -8.07 4.60
C LYS A 43 4.00 -9.10 5.72
N ARG A 44 2.83 -9.52 6.16
CA ARG A 44 2.71 -10.44 7.30
C ARG A 44 3.34 -11.80 7.03
N ASN A 45 3.24 -12.27 5.80
CA ASN A 45 3.79 -13.57 5.43
C ASN A 45 5.24 -13.50 4.96
N GLY A 46 5.84 -12.32 4.93
CA GLY A 46 7.21 -12.14 4.51
C GLY A 46 7.46 -12.42 3.03
N TRP A 47 6.43 -12.24 2.18
CA TRP A 47 6.60 -12.45 0.75
C TRP A 47 7.49 -11.40 0.10
N PHE A 48 7.56 -10.23 0.71
CA PHE A 48 8.46 -9.14 0.32
C PHE A 48 9.12 -8.58 1.58
N ASP A 49 10.37 -8.15 1.45
CA ASP A 49 11.11 -7.55 2.57
C ASP A 49 10.55 -6.19 2.94
N GLU A 50 10.17 -5.43 1.94
CA GLU A 50 9.57 -4.11 2.12
C GLU A 50 8.27 -4.02 1.34
N VAL A 51 7.23 -3.51 1.98
CA VAL A 51 5.92 -3.30 1.36
C VAL A 51 5.47 -1.87 1.63
N VAL A 52 5.18 -1.13 0.56
CA VAL A 52 4.70 0.25 0.61
C VAL A 52 3.28 0.30 0.08
N LEU A 53 2.38 0.96 0.82
CA LEU A 53 1.04 1.29 0.34
C LEU A 53 1.00 2.77 0.01
N ILE A 54 0.63 3.10 -1.23
CA ILE A 54 0.53 4.48 -1.69
C ILE A 54 -0.93 4.81 -1.99
N VAL A 55 -1.50 5.73 -1.21
CA VAL A 55 -2.86 6.21 -1.41
C VAL A 55 -2.84 7.34 -2.42
N TRP A 56 -3.57 7.17 -3.53
CA TRP A 56 -3.51 8.08 -4.68
C TRP A 56 -4.90 8.23 -5.29
N GLY A 57 -5.33 9.44 -5.59
CA GLY A 57 -6.62 9.65 -6.26
C GLY A 57 -7.82 9.38 -5.36
N SER A 58 -8.84 8.73 -5.90
CA SER A 58 -10.12 8.53 -5.23
C SER A 58 -10.05 7.67 -3.97
N SER A 59 -9.03 6.83 -3.84
CA SER A 59 -8.83 6.05 -2.62
C SER A 59 -8.63 6.94 -1.39
N SER A 60 -8.09 8.14 -1.58
CA SER A 60 -7.91 9.12 -0.50
C SER A 60 -9.24 9.47 0.18
N ARG A 61 -10.29 9.72 -0.62
CA ARG A 61 -11.63 10.02 -0.09
C ARG A 61 -12.22 8.80 0.58
N LEU A 62 -12.14 7.65 -0.07
CA LEU A 62 -12.69 6.41 0.49
C LEU A 62 -12.08 6.12 1.86
N LEU A 63 -10.77 6.19 1.97
CA LEU A 63 -10.06 5.91 3.24
C LEU A 63 -10.44 6.94 4.31
N ALA A 64 -10.55 8.22 3.95
CA ALA A 64 -10.88 9.27 4.89
C ALA A 64 -12.31 9.13 5.46
N GLU A 65 -13.21 8.47 4.74
CA GLU A 65 -14.62 8.35 5.12
C GLU A 65 -15.02 6.99 5.69
N ASP A 66 -14.15 5.98 5.61
CA ASP A 66 -14.51 4.59 5.98
C ASP A 66 -13.69 4.14 7.19
N GLU A 67 -14.34 4.06 8.35
CA GLU A 67 -13.68 3.69 9.60
C GLU A 67 -13.11 2.28 9.58
N ALA A 68 -13.81 1.33 8.96
CA ALA A 68 -13.33 -0.04 8.89
C ALA A 68 -12.03 -0.15 8.07
N LEU A 69 -11.95 0.61 6.97
CA LEU A 69 -10.72 0.65 6.17
C LEU A 69 -9.60 1.37 6.89
N GLN A 70 -9.93 2.42 7.66
CA GLN A 70 -8.92 3.11 8.50
C GLN A 70 -8.30 2.16 9.51
N GLU A 71 -9.09 1.33 10.15
CA GLU A 71 -8.58 0.34 11.10
C GLU A 71 -7.67 -0.68 10.43
N LYS A 72 -8.04 -1.14 9.23
CA LYS A 72 -7.20 -2.05 8.45
C LYS A 72 -5.85 -1.40 8.12
N VAL A 73 -5.85 -0.16 7.68
CA VAL A 73 -4.61 0.56 7.34
C VAL A 73 -3.75 0.77 8.58
N ARG A 74 -4.35 1.11 9.73
CA ARG A 74 -3.59 1.22 10.97
C ARG A 74 -2.91 -0.10 11.34
N ALA A 75 -3.64 -1.21 11.22
CA ALA A 75 -3.07 -2.53 11.50
C ALA A 75 -1.91 -2.86 10.54
N MET A 76 -2.05 -2.50 9.28
CA MET A 76 -0.99 -2.67 8.29
C MET A 76 0.27 -1.90 8.67
N GLY A 77 0.10 -0.64 9.10
CA GLY A 77 1.23 0.17 9.57
C GLY A 77 1.93 -0.43 10.79
N LYS A 78 1.15 -0.99 11.73
CA LYS A 78 1.72 -1.66 12.91
C LYS A 78 2.53 -2.90 12.52
N ASP A 79 2.13 -3.59 11.48
CA ASP A 79 2.83 -4.77 10.99
C ASP A 79 4.01 -4.43 10.07
N GLY A 80 4.27 -3.15 9.84
CA GLY A 80 5.45 -2.69 9.13
C GLY A 80 5.23 -2.28 7.68
N VAL A 81 3.98 -2.19 7.21
CA VAL A 81 3.71 -1.61 5.89
C VAL A 81 4.01 -0.11 5.94
N ILE A 82 4.79 0.37 4.99
CA ILE A 82 5.07 1.80 4.86
C ILE A 82 3.86 2.46 4.23
N LEU A 83 3.32 3.50 4.89
CA LEU A 83 2.09 4.17 4.46
C LEU A 83 2.41 5.55 3.91
N GLU A 84 2.09 5.77 2.64
CA GLU A 84 2.32 7.04 1.96
C GLU A 84 1.08 7.48 1.20
N ALA A 85 0.90 8.79 0.99
CA ALA A 85 -0.23 9.32 0.22
C ALA A 85 0.20 10.56 -0.54
N TYR A 86 -0.44 10.76 -1.70
CA TYR A 86 -0.17 11.92 -2.56
C TYR A 86 -0.95 13.13 -2.08
N ILE A 87 -0.23 14.15 -1.61
CA ILE A 87 -0.82 15.36 -1.03
C ILE A 87 -1.68 16.14 -2.05
N ALA A 88 -1.31 16.14 -3.32
CA ALA A 88 -2.10 16.84 -4.33
C ALA A 88 -3.52 16.29 -4.42
N CYS A 89 -3.68 14.98 -4.30
CA CYS A 89 -5.00 14.34 -4.31
C CYS A 89 -5.76 14.61 -3.02
N SER A 90 -5.12 14.43 -1.87
CA SER A 90 -5.79 14.63 -0.59
C SER A 90 -6.20 16.08 -0.36
N ASP A 91 -5.39 17.05 -0.81
CA ASP A 91 -5.73 18.46 -0.72
C ASP A 91 -6.92 18.81 -1.61
N GLN A 92 -6.93 18.33 -2.86
CA GLN A 92 -8.06 18.56 -3.76
C GLN A 92 -9.36 17.99 -3.21
N LEU A 93 -9.28 16.87 -2.52
CA LEU A 93 -10.45 16.21 -1.95
C LEU A 93 -10.78 16.71 -0.53
N GLY A 94 -9.92 17.53 0.05
CA GLY A 94 -10.14 18.09 1.38
C GLY A 94 -9.99 17.08 2.51
N VAL A 95 -9.13 16.06 2.36
CA VAL A 95 -9.01 14.96 3.31
C VAL A 95 -7.59 14.77 3.86
N THR A 96 -6.70 15.73 3.67
CA THR A 96 -5.31 15.60 4.10
C THR A 96 -5.19 15.38 5.61
N GLU A 97 -5.97 16.09 6.43
CA GLU A 97 -5.91 15.96 7.88
C GLU A 97 -6.29 14.54 8.33
N GLU A 98 -7.33 13.97 7.72
CA GLU A 98 -7.79 12.63 8.04
C GLU A 98 -6.71 11.59 7.77
N LEU A 99 -5.98 11.75 6.65
CA LEU A 99 -4.90 10.82 6.30
C LEU A 99 -3.71 10.98 7.26
N LEU A 100 -3.37 12.20 7.62
CA LEU A 100 -2.29 12.44 8.60
C LEU A 100 -2.61 11.81 9.94
N GLU A 101 -3.85 11.87 10.39
CA GLU A 101 -4.27 11.26 11.66
C GLU A 101 -4.12 9.74 11.68
N LEU A 102 -4.10 9.11 10.50
CA LEU A 102 -3.87 7.67 10.37
C LEU A 102 -2.39 7.29 10.44
N GLY A 103 -1.50 8.26 10.55
CA GLY A 103 -0.06 8.01 10.55
C GLY A 103 0.53 7.84 9.16
N ILE A 104 -0.19 8.29 8.13
CA ILE A 104 0.27 8.22 6.75
C ILE A 104 1.21 9.38 6.45
N ASP A 105 2.31 9.10 5.78
CA ASP A 105 3.24 10.13 5.30
C ASP A 105 2.66 10.76 4.04
N VAL A 106 2.06 11.93 4.17
CA VAL A 106 1.39 12.66 3.10
C VAL A 106 2.35 13.67 2.49
N LYS A 107 2.64 13.53 1.20
CA LYS A 107 3.66 14.35 0.53
C LYS A 107 3.50 14.29 -0.99
N GLY A 108 4.35 15.01 -1.71
CA GLY A 108 4.45 14.83 -3.15
C GLY A 108 4.98 13.44 -3.48
N MET A 109 4.28 12.71 -4.34
CA MET A 109 4.60 11.31 -4.62
C MET A 109 5.20 11.07 -6.00
N GLY A 110 5.34 12.10 -6.81
CA GLY A 110 5.94 11.94 -8.14
C GLY A 110 7.37 11.40 -8.08
N VAL A 111 8.21 12.03 -7.28
CA VAL A 111 9.61 11.59 -7.10
C VAL A 111 9.69 10.25 -6.36
N PRO A 112 9.02 10.06 -5.21
CA PRO A 112 9.06 8.77 -4.53
C PRO A 112 8.60 7.60 -5.40
N LEU A 113 7.47 7.73 -6.11
CA LEU A 113 7.01 6.66 -6.99
C LEU A 113 8.01 6.37 -8.10
N THR A 114 8.55 7.42 -8.71
CA THR A 114 9.58 7.25 -9.75
C THR A 114 10.81 6.55 -9.20
N THR A 115 11.21 6.88 -7.99
CA THR A 115 12.35 6.25 -7.32
C THR A 115 12.09 4.76 -7.09
N TYR A 116 10.90 4.38 -6.62
CA TYR A 116 10.55 2.98 -6.46
C TYR A 116 10.68 2.21 -7.78
N LEU A 117 10.14 2.79 -8.85
CA LEU A 117 10.24 2.17 -10.18
C LEU A 117 11.68 1.99 -10.64
N LYS A 118 12.51 3.01 -10.43
CA LYS A 118 13.92 2.95 -10.85
C LYS A 118 14.76 2.01 -10.00
N GLU A 119 14.39 1.83 -8.74
CA GLU A 119 15.08 0.93 -7.82
C GLU A 119 14.63 -0.51 -7.94
N GLY A 120 13.73 -0.81 -8.85
CA GLY A 120 13.32 -2.18 -9.12
C GLY A 120 12.22 -2.72 -8.22
N TYR A 121 11.46 -1.86 -7.55
CA TYR A 121 10.27 -2.30 -6.83
C TYR A 121 9.29 -2.92 -7.82
N HIS A 122 8.66 -4.02 -7.40
CA HIS A 122 7.48 -4.50 -8.11
C HIS A 122 6.31 -3.58 -7.76
N VAL A 123 5.53 -3.18 -8.75
CA VAL A 123 4.41 -2.25 -8.53
C VAL A 123 3.11 -2.91 -8.95
N LEU A 124 2.15 -2.95 -8.02
CA LEU A 124 0.78 -3.35 -8.29
C LEU A 124 -0.10 -2.12 -8.19
N THR A 125 -1.07 -2.00 -9.10
CA THR A 125 -2.02 -0.88 -9.08
C THR A 125 -3.45 -1.42 -8.98
N TYR A 126 -4.18 -0.87 -8.03
CA TYR A 126 -5.59 -1.20 -7.83
C TYR A 126 -6.47 0.01 -8.03
#